data_d64edd034e9b481e38988f90d76aa89d
#
_entry.id   d64edd034e9b481e38988f90d76aa89d
#
_cell.length_a   1.000
_cell.length_b   1.000
_cell.length_c   1.000
_cell.angle_alpha   90.00
_cell.angle_beta   90.00
_cell.angle_gamma   90.00
#
_symmetry.space_group_name_H-M   'P 1'
#
loop_
_entity.id
_entity.type
_entity.pdbx_description
1 polymer ?
#
loop_
_entity_poly.entity_id
_entity_poly.type
_entity_poly.pdbx_seq_one_letter_code
_entity_poly.pdbx_strand_id
1 'polypeptide(L)'
;MVSYGQSDSLALDNKYLEDQFHIGISYDWVVSRPSGVRQHSFSRSLFGGYQRDIPLNKQRNIGFAAGVSYSYDLLYLNIQAKEIGGQMSYEIISISDKKVEDSYYEQHSIGFPIEFRWRTSTPYSHKFWRIYTGVKPTYTFASRYKFLGTEGSYSLSDPNLKGYMDAKLYIAVGHNTWNVYLQYALRPLFKGENSQNGQNLQSNILKIGLI
;
A
#
# COMPACT_ATOMS: atom_id res chain seq x y z
N MET A 1 -31.63 2.68 56.80
CA MET A 1 -30.56 3.06 55.87
C MET A 1 -30.83 2.32 54.55
N VAL A 2 -31.43 3.00 53.57
CA VAL A 2 -31.84 2.37 52.31
C VAL A 2 -30.71 2.67 51.30
N SER A 3 -29.98 1.62 50.88
CA SER A 3 -28.94 1.70 49.85
C SER A 3 -29.63 1.75 48.49
N TYR A 4 -29.56 2.87 47.81
CA TYR A 4 -29.92 2.95 46.39
C TYR A 4 -28.75 2.41 45.60
N GLY A 5 -28.89 1.17 45.07
CA GLY A 5 -28.04 0.66 44.06
C GLY A 5 -28.19 1.52 42.79
N GLN A 6 -27.13 2.19 42.38
CA GLN A 6 -27.04 2.77 41.04
C GLN A 6 -27.11 1.61 40.03
N SER A 7 -28.24 1.49 39.36
CA SER A 7 -28.32 0.75 38.13
C SER A 7 -27.51 1.55 37.08
N ASP A 8 -26.25 1.20 36.89
CA ASP A 8 -25.51 1.55 35.68
C ASP A 8 -26.28 0.95 34.50
N SER A 9 -27.27 1.70 34.02
CA SER A 9 -27.77 1.48 32.67
C SER A 9 -26.58 1.78 31.76
N LEU A 10 -25.89 0.73 31.31
CA LEU A 10 -25.03 0.79 30.14
C LEU A 10 -25.91 1.33 29.00
N ALA A 11 -25.93 2.65 28.87
CA ALA A 11 -26.55 3.31 27.74
C ALA A 11 -25.81 2.78 26.52
N LEU A 12 -26.46 1.86 25.81
CA LEU A 12 -25.94 1.40 24.53
C LEU A 12 -25.66 2.63 23.67
N ASP A 13 -24.40 2.90 23.39
CA ASP A 13 -24.04 3.95 22.47
C ASP A 13 -24.43 3.52 21.04
N ASN A 14 -25.70 3.74 20.71
CA ASN A 14 -26.24 3.52 19.38
C ASN A 14 -25.64 4.44 18.33
N LYS A 15 -24.68 5.28 18.69
CA LYS A 15 -24.00 6.24 17.80
C LYS A 15 -22.51 5.95 17.65
N TYR A 16 -22.02 4.79 18.10
CA TYR A 16 -20.62 4.48 17.94
C TYR A 16 -20.21 4.49 16.46
N LEU A 17 -19.10 5.14 16.17
CA LEU A 17 -18.45 5.17 14.85
C LEU A 17 -17.23 4.26 14.93
N GLU A 18 -17.01 3.45 13.91
CA GLU A 18 -15.75 2.69 13.79
C GLU A 18 -14.71 3.52 13.04
N ASP A 19 -14.41 4.71 13.56
CA ASP A 19 -13.26 5.46 13.12
C ASP A 19 -12.01 4.63 13.39
N GLN A 20 -11.17 4.47 12.38
CA GLN A 20 -10.10 3.51 12.44
C GLN A 20 -8.74 4.15 12.16
N PHE A 21 -7.86 4.06 13.14
CA PHE A 21 -6.43 4.10 12.88
C PHE A 21 -5.98 2.70 12.48
N HIS A 22 -5.26 2.59 11.41
CA HIS A 22 -4.73 1.32 10.94
C HIS A 22 -3.24 1.45 10.62
N ILE A 23 -2.54 0.35 10.83
CA ILE A 23 -1.18 0.14 10.38
C ILE A 23 -1.11 -1.25 9.74
N GLY A 24 -0.37 -1.38 8.66
CA GLY A 24 -0.25 -2.64 7.95
C GLY A 24 1.10 -2.80 7.29
N ILE A 25 1.41 -4.05 7.02
CA ILE A 25 2.58 -4.46 6.26
C ILE A 25 2.14 -5.32 5.08
N SER A 26 2.86 -5.24 3.97
CA SER A 26 2.59 -6.08 2.81
C SER A 26 3.88 -6.60 2.17
N TYR A 27 3.73 -7.73 1.50
CA TYR A 27 4.60 -8.18 0.44
C TYR A 27 4.11 -7.56 -0.87
N ASP A 28 5.01 -6.97 -1.62
CA ASP A 28 4.72 -6.29 -2.87
C ASP A 28 5.20 -7.15 -4.04
N TRP A 29 4.27 -7.77 -4.70
CA TRP A 29 4.53 -8.64 -5.83
C TRP A 29 4.45 -7.88 -7.14
N VAL A 30 5.52 -7.92 -7.93
CA VAL A 30 5.55 -7.31 -9.26
C VAL A 30 4.97 -8.31 -10.25
N VAL A 31 3.76 -8.00 -10.69
CA VAL A 31 3.01 -8.75 -11.71
C VAL A 31 3.08 -8.03 -13.07
N SER A 32 2.66 -8.71 -14.14
CA SER A 32 2.65 -8.13 -15.51
C SER A 32 3.98 -7.49 -15.91
N ARG A 33 5.08 -8.12 -15.52
CA ARG A 33 6.45 -7.64 -15.78
C ARG A 33 6.94 -8.03 -17.16
N PRO A 34 7.75 -7.18 -17.80
CA PRO A 34 8.40 -7.50 -19.08
C PRO A 34 9.42 -8.64 -18.96
N SER A 35 9.78 -9.22 -20.09
CA SER A 35 10.84 -10.25 -20.15
C SER A 35 12.14 -9.71 -19.55
N GLY A 36 12.85 -10.52 -18.76
CA GLY A 36 14.10 -10.13 -18.10
C GLY A 36 13.94 -9.34 -16.82
N VAL A 37 12.82 -8.66 -16.57
CA VAL A 37 12.56 -7.97 -15.30
C VAL A 37 12.23 -9.00 -14.22
N ARG A 38 12.97 -8.95 -13.12
CA ARG A 38 12.82 -9.86 -11.98
C ARG A 38 12.85 -9.09 -10.67
N GLN A 39 12.04 -9.57 -9.76
CA GLN A 39 12.11 -9.23 -8.34
C GLN A 39 13.08 -10.20 -7.69
N HIS A 40 14.14 -9.70 -7.05
CA HIS A 40 15.24 -10.54 -6.56
C HIS A 40 15.31 -10.64 -5.03
N SER A 41 14.53 -9.83 -4.33
CA SER A 41 14.46 -9.84 -2.88
C SER A 41 13.04 -9.56 -2.39
N PHE A 42 12.86 -9.53 -1.07
CA PHE A 42 11.58 -9.32 -0.41
C PHE A 42 11.12 -7.85 -0.52
N SER A 43 10.41 -7.54 -1.59
CA SER A 43 9.75 -6.23 -1.73
C SER A 43 8.61 -6.12 -0.74
N ARG A 44 8.53 -5.00 -0.04
CA ARG A 44 7.61 -4.81 1.08
C ARG A 44 7.16 -3.37 1.21
N SER A 45 6.00 -3.21 1.83
CA SER A 45 5.51 -1.89 2.23
C SER A 45 5.13 -1.86 3.70
N LEU A 46 5.35 -0.69 4.30
CA LEU A 46 4.75 -0.29 5.56
C LEU A 46 3.76 0.83 5.26
N PHE A 47 2.55 0.71 5.74
CA PHE A 47 1.52 1.72 5.52
C PHE A 47 0.65 1.91 6.75
N GLY A 48 0.06 3.08 6.86
CA GLY A 48 -0.87 3.38 7.93
C GLY A 48 -1.68 4.62 7.62
N GLY A 49 -2.76 4.81 8.38
CA GLY A 49 -3.64 5.92 8.14
C GLY A 49 -4.81 6.00 9.11
N TYR A 50 -5.68 6.95 8.81
CA TYR A 50 -6.93 7.15 9.51
C TYR A 50 -8.08 7.17 8.52
N GLN A 51 -9.17 6.50 8.87
CA GLN A 51 -10.40 6.48 8.10
C GLN A 51 -11.58 6.74 9.02
N ARG A 52 -12.47 7.62 8.58
CA ARG A 52 -13.72 7.90 9.27
C ARG A 52 -14.84 7.06 8.67
N ASP A 53 -15.58 6.38 9.56
CA ASP A 53 -16.71 5.53 9.22
C ASP A 53 -18.00 6.35 9.07
N ILE A 54 -18.75 6.07 8.02
CA ILE A 54 -20.05 6.68 7.71
C ILE A 54 -21.06 5.56 7.56
N PRO A 55 -21.78 5.18 8.62
CA PRO A 55 -22.74 4.09 8.57
C PRO A 55 -23.96 4.47 7.71
N LEU A 56 -24.40 3.52 6.86
CA LEU A 56 -25.54 3.72 5.96
C LEU A 56 -26.85 3.19 6.53
N ASN A 57 -26.80 2.34 7.54
CA ASN A 57 -28.00 1.75 8.14
C ASN A 57 -27.99 1.81 9.67
N LYS A 58 -29.16 1.58 10.27
CA LYS A 58 -29.33 1.60 11.72
C LYS A 58 -28.55 0.50 12.44
N GLN A 59 -28.38 -0.66 11.81
CA GLN A 59 -27.59 -1.76 12.34
C GLN A 59 -26.07 -1.53 12.21
N ARG A 60 -25.66 -0.52 11.45
CA ARG A 60 -24.25 -0.14 11.21
C ARG A 60 -23.37 -1.27 10.65
N ASN A 61 -24.00 -2.27 10.04
CA ASN A 61 -23.31 -3.36 9.40
C ASN A 61 -22.89 -3.04 7.94
N ILE A 62 -23.42 -1.95 7.39
CA ILE A 62 -23.06 -1.42 6.06
C ILE A 62 -22.69 0.05 6.22
N GLY A 63 -21.57 0.46 5.61
CA GLY A 63 -21.08 1.83 5.65
C GLY A 63 -20.14 2.16 4.52
N PHE A 64 -19.81 3.42 4.43
CA PHE A 64 -18.66 3.92 3.70
C PHE A 64 -17.62 4.45 4.67
N ALA A 65 -16.35 4.44 4.25
CA ALA A 65 -15.32 5.17 4.96
C ALA A 65 -14.46 5.95 3.98
N ALA A 66 -13.97 7.09 4.45
CA ALA A 66 -13.01 7.90 3.74
C ALA A 66 -11.92 8.39 4.70
N GLY A 67 -10.72 8.60 4.17
CA GLY A 67 -9.63 8.98 5.04
C GLY A 67 -8.34 9.35 4.32
N VAL A 68 -7.26 9.30 5.06
CA VAL A 68 -5.90 9.56 4.59
C VAL A 68 -4.97 8.46 5.04
N SER A 69 -4.04 8.07 4.18
CA SER A 69 -3.04 7.05 4.47
C SER A 69 -1.68 7.48 3.92
N TYR A 70 -0.64 7.00 4.57
CA TYR A 70 0.73 7.10 4.10
C TYR A 70 1.27 5.71 3.82
N SER A 71 2.10 5.55 2.78
CA SER A 71 2.84 4.32 2.52
C SER A 71 4.30 4.59 2.21
N TYR A 72 5.14 3.70 2.71
CA TYR A 72 6.55 3.56 2.41
C TYR A 72 6.77 2.20 1.75
N ASP A 73 7.20 2.22 0.50
CA ASP A 73 7.32 1.04 -0.34
C ASP A 73 8.80 0.80 -0.69
N LEU A 74 9.27 -0.44 -0.52
CA LEU A 74 10.59 -0.91 -0.91
C LEU A 74 10.45 -1.98 -1.99
N LEU A 75 10.90 -1.67 -3.20
CA LEU A 75 10.76 -2.52 -4.37
C LEU A 75 12.13 -2.99 -4.88
N TYR A 76 12.43 -4.26 -4.72
CA TYR A 76 13.69 -4.88 -5.12
C TYR A 76 13.58 -5.42 -6.54
N LEU A 77 14.10 -4.66 -7.50
CA LEU A 77 14.02 -4.97 -8.93
C LEU A 77 15.42 -4.97 -9.54
N ASN A 78 15.63 -5.83 -10.52
CA ASN A 78 16.85 -5.83 -11.33
C ASN A 78 16.84 -4.76 -12.43
N ILE A 79 16.25 -3.61 -12.17
CA ILE A 79 16.26 -2.44 -13.04
C ILE A 79 17.17 -1.41 -12.40
N GLN A 80 18.33 -1.19 -13.00
CA GLN A 80 19.28 -0.15 -12.59
C GLN A 80 18.88 1.17 -13.20
N ALA A 81 18.83 2.22 -12.38
CA ALA A 81 18.63 3.58 -12.84
C ALA A 81 19.97 4.34 -12.80
N LYS A 82 20.26 5.08 -13.86
CA LYS A 82 21.42 5.97 -13.97
C LYS A 82 20.96 7.33 -14.50
N GLU A 83 21.65 8.38 -14.13
CA GLU A 83 21.44 9.70 -14.73
C GLU A 83 22.50 9.94 -15.78
N ILE A 84 22.06 10.14 -17.02
CA ILE A 84 22.93 10.38 -18.18
C ILE A 84 22.47 11.66 -18.87
N GLY A 85 23.32 12.68 -18.89
CA GLY A 85 22.96 13.97 -19.50
C GLY A 85 21.75 14.68 -18.90
N GLY A 86 21.49 14.48 -17.59
CA GLY A 86 20.34 15.06 -16.90
C GLY A 86 19.02 14.30 -17.08
N GLN A 87 19.07 13.15 -17.74
CA GLN A 87 17.89 12.29 -17.95
C GLN A 87 18.07 10.93 -17.26
N MET A 88 16.97 10.37 -16.77
CA MET A 88 16.99 9.02 -16.22
C MET A 88 17.07 7.99 -17.34
N SER A 89 17.97 7.05 -17.15
CA SER A 89 18.19 5.91 -18.05
C SER A 89 18.08 4.63 -17.24
N TYR A 90 17.38 3.64 -17.77
CA TYR A 90 17.11 2.39 -17.11
C TYR A 90 17.73 1.21 -17.86
N GLU A 91 18.31 0.30 -17.11
CA GLU A 91 18.95 -0.90 -17.66
C GLU A 91 18.53 -2.14 -16.85
N ILE A 92 18.21 -3.24 -17.54
CA ILE A 92 17.96 -4.51 -16.86
C ILE A 92 19.31 -5.17 -16.59
N ILE A 93 19.66 -5.29 -15.30
CA ILE A 93 20.91 -5.87 -14.85
C ILE A 93 20.78 -7.32 -14.43
N SER A 94 21.88 -8.07 -14.49
CA SER A 94 21.95 -9.42 -13.93
C SER A 94 22.30 -9.35 -12.44
N ILE A 95 21.40 -9.81 -11.61
CA ILE A 95 21.64 -9.91 -10.15
C ILE A 95 22.68 -11.01 -9.81
N SER A 96 22.95 -11.92 -10.75
CA SER A 96 24.00 -12.93 -10.58
C SER A 96 25.39 -12.36 -10.81
N ASP A 97 25.52 -11.09 -11.23
CA ASP A 97 26.80 -10.42 -11.32
C ASP A 97 27.34 -10.17 -9.90
N LYS A 98 28.53 -10.68 -9.63
CA LYS A 98 29.22 -10.51 -8.32
C LYS A 98 29.45 -9.03 -7.95
N LYS A 99 29.32 -8.13 -8.92
CA LYS A 99 29.46 -6.68 -8.70
C LYS A 99 28.20 -6.03 -8.13
N VAL A 100 27.05 -6.70 -8.17
CA VAL A 100 25.77 -6.19 -7.68
C VAL A 100 25.45 -6.84 -6.35
N GLU A 101 25.44 -6.07 -5.28
CA GLU A 101 25.02 -6.53 -3.96
C GLU A 101 23.51 -6.36 -3.77
N ASP A 102 22.99 -5.18 -4.14
CA ASP A 102 21.55 -4.91 -4.05
C ASP A 102 21.11 -3.78 -5.00
N SER A 103 19.82 -3.76 -5.34
CA SER A 103 19.20 -2.77 -6.20
C SER A 103 17.73 -2.62 -5.85
N TYR A 104 17.31 -1.43 -5.40
CA TYR A 104 15.92 -1.22 -5.00
C TYR A 104 15.45 0.22 -5.13
N TYR A 105 14.13 0.35 -5.19
CA TYR A 105 13.41 1.61 -5.22
C TYR A 105 12.69 1.84 -3.90
N GLU A 106 12.85 3.02 -3.33
CA GLU A 106 12.07 3.53 -2.21
C GLU A 106 11.01 4.48 -2.75
N GLN A 107 9.76 4.33 -2.32
CA GLN A 107 8.69 5.24 -2.68
C GLN A 107 7.92 5.69 -1.45
N HIS A 108 7.54 6.95 -1.42
CA HIS A 108 6.71 7.54 -0.39
C HIS A 108 5.44 8.11 -1.03
N SER A 109 4.29 7.71 -0.50
CA SER A 109 3.00 8.08 -1.09
C SER A 109 1.99 8.48 -0.03
N ILE A 110 1.11 9.41 -0.38
CA ILE A 110 -0.11 9.73 0.36
C ILE A 110 -1.31 9.22 -0.43
N GLY A 111 -2.21 8.52 0.23
CA GLY A 111 -3.41 7.97 -0.36
C GLY A 111 -4.68 8.48 0.32
N PHE A 112 -5.76 8.52 -0.43
CA PHE A 112 -7.09 8.95 0.02
C PHE A 112 -8.07 7.79 -0.18
N PRO A 113 -8.10 6.80 0.73
CA PRO A 113 -8.98 5.65 0.61
C PRO A 113 -10.44 6.07 0.70
N ILE A 114 -11.26 5.51 -0.20
CA ILE A 114 -12.71 5.56 -0.18
C ILE A 114 -13.15 4.11 -0.29
N GLU A 115 -13.83 3.60 0.75
CA GLU A 115 -14.16 2.19 0.84
C GLU A 115 -15.61 1.94 1.23
N PHE A 116 -16.16 0.88 0.70
CA PHE A 116 -17.39 0.27 1.14
C PHE A 116 -17.06 -0.75 2.24
N ARG A 117 -17.81 -0.71 3.34
CA ARG A 117 -17.65 -1.55 4.51
C ARG A 117 -18.88 -2.43 4.73
N TRP A 118 -18.64 -3.72 4.80
CA TRP A 118 -19.62 -4.68 5.29
C TRP A 118 -19.04 -5.42 6.50
N ARG A 119 -19.88 -5.57 7.55
CA ARG A 119 -19.46 -6.20 8.80
C ARG A 119 -20.63 -6.89 9.49
N THR A 120 -20.33 -7.94 10.23
CA THR A 120 -21.31 -8.66 11.05
C THR A 120 -21.33 -8.15 12.50
N SER A 121 -20.87 -6.91 12.73
CA SER A 121 -20.80 -6.32 14.08
C SER A 121 -22.19 -6.15 14.70
N THR A 122 -22.26 -6.36 16.01
CA THR A 122 -23.42 -6.05 16.83
C THR A 122 -22.98 -5.18 18.00
N PRO A 123 -23.86 -4.40 18.62
CA PRO A 123 -23.50 -3.56 19.78
C PRO A 123 -22.90 -4.35 20.96
N TYR A 124 -23.05 -5.67 20.97
CA TYR A 124 -22.63 -6.55 22.07
C TYR A 124 -21.40 -7.40 21.75
N SER A 125 -20.93 -7.44 20.51
CA SER A 125 -19.84 -8.32 20.12
C SER A 125 -18.74 -7.57 19.40
N HIS A 126 -17.52 -7.66 19.92
CA HIS A 126 -16.31 -7.16 19.27
C HIS A 126 -15.68 -8.19 18.31
N LYS A 127 -16.19 -9.42 18.29
CA LYS A 127 -15.71 -10.49 17.37
C LYS A 127 -16.68 -10.62 16.20
N PHE A 128 -16.31 -10.06 15.06
CA PHE A 128 -17.14 -10.06 13.87
C PHE A 128 -16.30 -10.16 12.59
N TRP A 129 -16.93 -10.64 11.53
CA TRP A 129 -16.37 -10.63 10.19
C TRP A 129 -16.53 -9.25 9.56
N ARG A 130 -15.53 -8.87 8.77
CA ARG A 130 -15.55 -7.63 8.01
C ARG A 130 -15.01 -7.85 6.61
N ILE A 131 -15.61 -7.18 5.64
CA ILE A 131 -15.13 -7.07 4.27
C ILE A 131 -15.17 -5.60 3.90
N TYR A 132 -14.01 -5.05 3.60
CA TYR A 132 -13.83 -3.68 3.18
C TYR A 132 -13.24 -3.68 1.78
N THR A 133 -13.83 -2.94 0.86
CA THR A 133 -13.34 -2.85 -0.51
C THR A 133 -13.47 -1.42 -1.01
N GLY A 134 -12.52 -0.98 -1.82
CA GLY A 134 -12.54 0.40 -2.26
C GLY A 134 -11.48 0.77 -3.27
N VAL A 135 -11.45 2.06 -3.54
CA VAL A 135 -10.44 2.71 -4.36
C VAL A 135 -9.62 3.67 -3.49
N LYS A 136 -8.34 3.70 -3.76
CA LYS A 136 -7.41 4.61 -3.07
C LYS A 136 -6.63 5.43 -4.10
N PRO A 137 -7.13 6.61 -4.48
CA PRO A 137 -6.31 7.62 -5.16
C PRO A 137 -5.05 7.87 -4.34
N THR A 138 -3.89 7.82 -4.97
CA THR A 138 -2.60 7.88 -4.30
C THR A 138 -1.67 8.82 -5.04
N TYR A 139 -1.01 9.71 -4.30
CA TYR A 139 0.01 10.60 -4.82
C TYR A 139 1.39 10.16 -4.34
N THR A 140 2.26 9.75 -5.25
CA THR A 140 3.65 9.42 -4.95
C THR A 140 4.48 10.69 -5.02
N PHE A 141 4.88 11.21 -3.86
CA PHE A 141 5.59 12.50 -3.77
C PHE A 141 7.11 12.36 -3.76
N ALA A 142 7.64 11.19 -3.40
CA ALA A 142 9.08 10.93 -3.42
C ALA A 142 9.36 9.52 -3.94
N SER A 143 10.40 9.41 -4.77
CA SER A 143 10.98 8.14 -5.21
C SER A 143 12.48 8.27 -5.26
N ARG A 144 13.17 7.24 -4.78
CA ARG A 144 14.61 7.15 -4.75
C ARG A 144 15.05 5.75 -5.17
N TYR A 145 15.97 5.71 -6.10
CA TYR A 145 16.68 4.50 -6.45
C TYR A 145 17.96 4.36 -5.63
N LYS A 146 18.26 3.17 -5.15
CA LYS A 146 19.52 2.84 -4.48
C LYS A 146 20.17 1.62 -5.13
N PHE A 147 21.45 1.78 -5.43
CA PHE A 147 22.32 0.73 -5.93
C PHE A 147 23.45 0.50 -4.95
N LEU A 148 23.67 -0.76 -4.61
CA LEU A 148 24.78 -1.21 -3.78
C LEU A 148 25.61 -2.18 -4.62
N GLY A 149 26.88 -1.91 -4.76
CA GLY A 149 27.79 -2.75 -5.52
C GLY A 149 29.19 -2.74 -4.92
N THR A 150 29.94 -3.78 -5.22
CA THR A 150 31.33 -3.96 -4.69
C THR A 150 32.29 -2.86 -5.14
N GLU A 151 32.05 -2.23 -6.29
CA GLU A 151 32.88 -1.14 -6.83
C GLU A 151 32.36 0.25 -6.44
N GLY A 152 31.24 0.33 -5.69
CA GLY A 152 30.66 1.57 -5.23
C GLY A 152 29.14 1.52 -5.14
N SER A 153 28.59 2.43 -4.35
CA SER A 153 27.15 2.54 -4.10
C SER A 153 26.71 3.97 -4.40
N TYR A 154 25.50 4.11 -4.91
CA TYR A 154 24.90 5.42 -5.17
C TYR A 154 23.39 5.44 -4.94
N SER A 155 22.86 6.65 -4.82
CA SER A 155 21.44 6.89 -4.64
C SER A 155 21.01 8.05 -5.52
N LEU A 156 19.93 7.86 -6.27
CA LEU A 156 19.37 8.83 -7.19
C LEU A 156 17.91 9.11 -6.84
N SER A 157 17.50 10.38 -6.87
CA SER A 157 16.09 10.73 -6.85
C SER A 157 15.51 10.49 -8.24
N ASP A 158 14.48 9.64 -8.33
CA ASP A 158 13.87 9.30 -9.62
C ASP A 158 12.66 10.19 -9.90
N PRO A 159 12.79 11.19 -10.80
CA PRO A 159 11.70 12.10 -11.15
C PRO A 159 10.57 11.40 -11.91
N ASN A 160 10.83 10.32 -12.64
CA ASN A 160 9.84 9.61 -13.46
C ASN A 160 8.92 8.73 -12.60
N LEU A 161 9.38 8.38 -11.39
CA LEU A 161 8.64 7.58 -10.42
C LEU A 161 8.04 8.38 -9.27
N LYS A 162 8.00 9.71 -9.35
CA LYS A 162 7.35 10.59 -8.38
C LYS A 162 6.51 11.67 -9.07
N GLY A 163 5.73 12.43 -8.27
CA GLY A 163 4.94 13.54 -8.77
C GLY A 163 3.73 13.12 -9.62
N TYR A 164 3.24 11.89 -9.44
CA TYR A 164 2.08 11.40 -10.18
C TYR A 164 0.97 10.90 -9.28
N MET A 165 -0.24 10.95 -9.83
CA MET A 165 -1.42 10.32 -9.24
C MET A 165 -1.61 8.91 -9.80
N ASP A 166 -1.98 8.00 -8.94
CA ASP A 166 -2.38 6.62 -9.25
C ASP A 166 -3.71 6.31 -8.57
N ALA A 167 -4.41 5.31 -9.07
CA ALA A 167 -5.57 4.74 -8.40
C ALA A 167 -5.27 3.26 -8.07
N LYS A 168 -5.49 2.89 -6.82
CA LYS A 168 -5.28 1.52 -6.34
C LYS A 168 -6.61 0.93 -5.91
N LEU A 169 -6.93 -0.26 -6.39
CA LEU A 169 -8.07 -1.03 -5.92
C LEU A 169 -7.63 -1.91 -4.78
N TYR A 170 -8.46 -2.08 -3.75
CA TYR A 170 -8.13 -2.96 -2.65
C TYR A 170 -9.35 -3.64 -2.04
N ILE A 171 -9.08 -4.75 -1.39
CA ILE A 171 -10.01 -5.48 -0.55
C ILE A 171 -9.29 -5.92 0.73
N ALA A 172 -9.98 -5.81 1.84
CA ALA A 172 -9.54 -6.34 3.13
C ALA A 172 -10.63 -7.24 3.71
N VAL A 173 -10.25 -8.43 4.14
CA VAL A 173 -11.15 -9.39 4.75
C VAL A 173 -10.58 -9.78 6.10
N GLY A 174 -11.38 -9.67 7.14
CA GLY A 174 -10.89 -9.92 8.48
C GLY A 174 -11.92 -10.40 9.47
N HIS A 175 -11.37 -10.91 10.58
CA HIS A 175 -12.12 -11.32 11.74
C HIS A 175 -11.41 -10.80 12.98
N ASN A 176 -12.17 -10.22 13.91
CA ASN A 176 -11.64 -9.62 15.13
C ASN A 176 -10.63 -8.49 14.83
N THR A 177 -9.35 -8.66 15.17
CA THR A 177 -8.30 -7.63 15.04
C THR A 177 -7.58 -7.65 13.70
N TRP A 178 -7.47 -8.80 13.05
CA TRP A 178 -6.63 -8.98 11.88
C TRP A 178 -7.42 -8.95 10.57
N ASN A 179 -6.89 -8.26 9.57
CA ASN A 179 -7.41 -8.29 8.21
C ASN A 179 -6.32 -8.71 7.24
N VAL A 180 -6.65 -9.66 6.35
CA VAL A 180 -5.86 -9.92 5.14
C VAL A 180 -6.20 -8.83 4.14
N TYR A 181 -5.17 -8.26 3.54
CA TYR A 181 -5.25 -7.12 2.64
C TYR A 181 -4.67 -7.45 1.28
N LEU A 182 -5.42 -7.15 0.23
CA LEU A 182 -4.98 -7.20 -1.16
C LEU A 182 -5.17 -5.83 -1.79
N GLN A 183 -4.14 -5.35 -2.52
CA GLN A 183 -4.21 -4.08 -3.25
C GLN A 183 -3.53 -4.21 -4.60
N TYR A 184 -4.17 -3.73 -5.65
CA TYR A 184 -3.65 -3.69 -7.01
C TYR A 184 -3.50 -2.25 -7.49
N ALA A 185 -2.31 -1.89 -7.99
CA ALA A 185 -2.04 -0.58 -8.59
C ALA A 185 -2.52 -0.58 -10.05
N LEU A 186 -3.41 0.36 -10.41
CA LEU A 186 -3.94 0.47 -11.77
C LEU A 186 -2.93 1.12 -12.71
N ARG A 187 -2.10 2.04 -12.21
CA ARG A 187 -0.99 2.61 -12.97
C ARG A 187 0.22 1.68 -12.87
N PRO A 188 0.79 1.25 -13.99
CA PRO A 188 2.04 0.51 -13.96
C PRO A 188 3.20 1.36 -13.45
N LEU A 189 4.11 0.73 -12.73
CA LEU A 189 5.43 1.27 -12.44
C LEU A 189 6.20 1.44 -13.75
N PHE A 190 7.07 2.43 -13.88
CA PHE A 190 7.79 2.77 -15.12
C PHE A 190 6.87 3.04 -16.31
N LYS A 191 5.69 3.66 -16.08
CA LYS A 191 4.77 4.01 -17.16
C LYS A 191 5.43 4.95 -18.18
N GLY A 192 5.53 4.48 -19.42
CA GLY A 192 6.15 5.25 -20.51
C GLY A 192 7.67 5.15 -20.57
N GLU A 193 8.31 4.42 -19.64
CA GLU A 193 9.75 4.24 -19.61
C GLU A 193 10.19 2.98 -20.38
N ASN A 194 11.30 3.10 -21.06
CA ASN A 194 11.96 2.00 -21.76
C ASN A 194 13.39 1.80 -21.22
N SER A 195 13.88 0.57 -21.34
CA SER A 195 15.30 0.29 -21.11
C SER A 195 16.16 0.91 -22.21
N GLN A 196 17.47 1.00 -22.00
CA GLN A 196 18.44 1.42 -23.02
C GLN A 196 18.32 0.62 -24.33
N ASN A 197 17.87 -0.63 -24.25
CA ASN A 197 17.65 -1.51 -25.40
C ASN A 197 16.24 -1.33 -26.03
N GLY A 198 15.48 -0.31 -25.64
CA GLY A 198 14.16 -0.02 -26.18
C GLY A 198 13.04 -0.92 -25.63
N GLN A 199 13.31 -1.78 -24.65
CA GLN A 199 12.30 -2.65 -24.05
C GLN A 199 11.42 -1.85 -23.06
N ASN A 200 10.12 -1.97 -23.20
CA ASN A 200 9.16 -1.38 -22.26
C ASN A 200 9.33 -1.98 -20.86
N LEU A 201 9.37 -1.14 -19.83
CA LEU A 201 9.61 -1.54 -18.42
C LEU A 201 8.34 -1.55 -17.56
N GLN A 202 7.18 -1.29 -18.13
CA GLN A 202 5.91 -1.21 -17.39
C GLN A 202 5.64 -2.49 -16.61
N SER A 203 5.37 -2.35 -15.33
CA SER A 203 5.10 -3.46 -14.41
C SER A 203 4.03 -3.06 -13.41
N ASN A 204 3.06 -3.93 -13.14
CA ASN A 204 2.04 -3.67 -12.13
C ASN A 204 2.45 -4.26 -10.78
N ILE A 205 1.95 -3.67 -9.70
CA ILE A 205 2.21 -4.11 -8.33
C ILE A 205 0.93 -4.63 -7.70
N LEU A 206 1.01 -5.84 -7.16
CA LEU A 206 0.01 -6.45 -6.30
C LEU A 206 0.58 -6.55 -4.89
N LYS A 207 -0.06 -5.93 -3.92
CA LYS A 207 0.30 -6.01 -2.50
C LYS A 207 -0.57 -7.04 -1.80
N ILE A 208 0.06 -7.89 -1.01
CA ILE A 208 -0.60 -8.89 -0.17
C ILE A 208 -0.08 -8.69 1.25
N GLY A 209 -0.95 -8.45 2.21
CA GLY A 209 -0.50 -8.06 3.53
C GLY A 209 -1.52 -8.25 4.64
N LEU A 210 -1.18 -7.67 5.78
CA LEU A 210 -1.99 -7.66 6.99
C LEU A 210 -2.18 -6.22 7.46
N ILE A 211 -3.36 -5.95 7.99
CA ILE A 211 -3.75 -4.71 8.67
C ILE A 211 -4.27 -5.05 10.06
#